data_fe552f3ac3a36475f740928adda70635
#
_entry.id   fe552f3ac3a36475f740928adda70635
#
_cell.length_a   1.000
_cell.length_b   1.000
_cell.length_c   1.000
_cell.angle_alpha   90.00
_cell.angle_beta   90.00
_cell.angle_gamma   90.00
#
_symmetry.space_group_name_H-M   'P 1'
#
loop_
_entity.id
_entity.type
_entity.pdbx_description
1 polymer ?
#
loop_
_entity_poly.entity_id
_entity_poly.type
_entity_poly.pdbx_seq_one_letter_code
_entity_poly.pdbx_strand_id
1 'polypeptide(L)'
;MIYIVFLACFLNCTSQNSIEEIPPYENPTENTSETGVETDNNALFYYGADLSYVNEMEDCGALFKDANGLTKSPYKIFSEAGANLVRVRLWHNPSWTEYSNYEDVKKTILKARSEGMSVLLDFHYSDTWADPASQVIPAAWESQIKNKEVLGGLLYDYTYKTLADLAASNLLPEIVQVGNETNRMILQKEGEDAGMDWDRNAFLINKGIKAVRDIAKAENKEIGLMLHIAQPENGLWWFKQATDAGISDYDWIGLSYYPKWSEYKLDNVETPLKTLINTYKKRLMVVETAYPFTLENNDPANNILGSDALINGYPATQQGQLDYMKKLEEVIKSSGGEGLIYWEPAWVSTGCNTLWGQGSHWDNATFFDFDNKATLGMQFYNGSLEK
;
A
#
# COMPACT_ATOMS: atom_id res chain seq x y z
N MET A 1 18.74 26.08 -11.20
CA MET A 1 19.48 24.87 -10.81
C MET A 1 19.28 24.74 -9.30
N ILE A 2 18.15 24.14 -8.90
CA ILE A 2 17.78 23.96 -7.49
C ILE A 2 17.91 22.47 -7.23
N TYR A 3 18.95 22.11 -6.48
CA TYR A 3 19.12 20.76 -5.94
C TYR A 3 18.12 20.57 -4.81
N ILE A 4 17.08 19.78 -5.02
CA ILE A 4 16.28 19.27 -3.94
C ILE A 4 16.98 18.01 -3.43
N VAL A 5 17.76 18.20 -2.38
CA VAL A 5 18.36 17.13 -1.61
C VAL A 5 17.29 16.63 -0.64
N PHE A 6 16.84 15.39 -0.82
CA PHE A 6 16.17 14.68 0.25
C PHE A 6 17.18 14.47 1.37
N LEU A 7 17.20 15.38 2.32
CA LEU A 7 18.01 15.26 3.53
C LEU A 7 17.19 14.48 4.55
N ALA A 8 17.40 13.17 4.59
CA ALA A 8 16.99 12.36 5.72
C ALA A 8 17.83 12.80 6.92
N CYS A 9 17.32 13.71 7.74
CA CYS A 9 17.93 14.04 9.02
C CYS A 9 17.72 12.90 10.00
N PHE A 10 18.71 12.02 10.08
CA PHE A 10 18.86 11.15 11.24
C PHE A 10 19.40 11.98 12.41
N LEU A 11 18.51 12.45 13.26
CA LEU A 11 18.89 12.93 14.58
C LEU A 11 19.04 11.72 15.51
N ASN A 12 20.31 11.35 15.75
CA ASN A 12 20.67 10.46 16.85
C ASN A 12 20.36 11.16 18.17
N CYS A 13 19.22 10.83 18.78
CA CYS A 13 18.99 11.05 20.20
C CYS A 13 19.42 9.81 20.97
N THR A 14 20.64 9.80 21.46
CA THR A 14 21.06 8.86 22.50
C THR A 14 20.50 9.33 23.84
N SER A 15 19.37 8.77 24.24
CA SER A 15 18.96 8.79 25.66
C SER A 15 19.30 7.43 26.26
N GLN A 16 20.27 7.44 27.16
CA GLN A 16 20.53 6.32 28.07
C GLN A 16 19.33 6.18 29.00
N ASN A 17 18.52 5.15 28.79
CA ASN A 17 17.57 4.66 29.80
C ASN A 17 18.05 3.29 30.28
N SER A 18 18.26 3.23 31.58
CA SER A 18 18.58 2.05 32.35
C SER A 18 17.53 0.96 32.13
N ILE A 19 17.99 -0.22 31.73
CA ILE A 19 17.19 -1.43 31.57
C ILE A 19 16.88 -1.94 32.99
N GLU A 20 15.61 -1.90 33.40
CA GLU A 20 15.12 -2.71 34.51
C GLU A 20 14.88 -4.13 34.00
N GLU A 21 15.58 -5.09 34.60
CA GLU A 21 15.40 -6.52 34.34
C GLU A 21 14.02 -6.98 34.79
N ILE A 22 13.24 -7.51 33.84
CA ILE A 22 11.95 -8.19 34.12
C ILE A 22 12.26 -9.64 34.53
N PRO A 23 11.76 -10.12 35.69
CA PRO A 23 12.00 -11.52 36.10
C PRO A 23 11.28 -12.51 35.17
N PRO A 24 11.80 -13.75 35.05
CA PRO A 24 11.25 -14.75 34.16
C PRO A 24 9.88 -15.22 34.62
N TYR A 25 8.93 -15.27 33.70
CA TYR A 25 7.58 -15.78 33.88
C TYR A 25 7.60 -17.31 33.91
N GLU A 26 7.17 -17.90 35.05
CA GLU A 26 6.96 -19.36 35.18
C GLU A 26 5.67 -19.79 34.49
N ASN A 27 5.78 -20.76 33.59
CA ASN A 27 4.68 -21.38 32.88
C ASN A 27 3.87 -22.33 33.80
N PRO A 28 2.55 -22.18 33.91
CA PRO A 28 1.72 -23.26 34.44
C PRO A 28 1.48 -24.30 33.33
N THR A 29 1.85 -25.53 33.64
CA THR A 29 1.51 -26.72 32.84
C THR A 29 0.01 -26.98 32.90
N GLU A 30 -0.74 -26.73 31.84
CA GLU A 30 -2.06 -27.33 31.67
C GLU A 30 -2.12 -28.10 30.34
N ASN A 31 -2.41 -29.37 30.50
CA ASN A 31 -2.71 -30.35 29.47
C ASN A 31 -4.09 -30.02 28.88
N THR A 32 -4.16 -29.47 27.67
CA THR A 32 -5.40 -29.46 26.90
C THR A 32 -5.14 -29.98 25.52
N SER A 33 -5.93 -30.98 25.13
CA SER A 33 -6.00 -31.63 23.85
C SER A 33 -6.03 -30.60 22.70
N GLU A 34 -5.05 -30.69 21.78
CA GLU A 34 -5.06 -29.99 20.51
C GLU A 34 -6.27 -30.46 19.68
N THR A 35 -7.34 -29.68 19.67
CA THR A 35 -8.25 -29.68 18.52
C THR A 35 -7.59 -28.81 17.47
N GLY A 36 -6.97 -29.46 16.48
CA GLY A 36 -6.44 -28.79 15.31
C GLY A 36 -7.56 -27.95 14.67
N VAL A 37 -7.40 -26.65 14.66
CA VAL A 37 -8.12 -25.80 13.72
C VAL A 37 -7.55 -26.18 12.35
N GLU A 38 -8.31 -26.96 11.59
CA GLU A 38 -8.06 -27.12 10.16
C GLU A 38 -8.11 -25.72 9.56
N THR A 39 -6.95 -25.17 9.21
CA THR A 39 -6.87 -24.00 8.35
C THR A 39 -7.46 -24.42 7.01
N ASP A 40 -8.56 -23.79 6.64
CA ASP A 40 -9.18 -23.96 5.33
C ASP A 40 -8.12 -23.59 4.26
N ASN A 41 -7.49 -24.64 3.68
CA ASN A 41 -6.40 -24.51 2.71
C ASN A 41 -6.85 -23.89 1.36
N ASN A 42 -8.04 -23.27 1.31
CA ASN A 42 -8.63 -22.64 0.14
C ASN A 42 -8.79 -21.11 0.29
N ALA A 43 -8.17 -20.46 1.28
CA ALA A 43 -8.20 -19.00 1.36
C ALA A 43 -7.54 -18.40 0.11
N LEU A 44 -8.27 -17.50 -0.58
CA LEU A 44 -7.79 -16.83 -1.77
C LEU A 44 -6.59 -15.94 -1.41
N PHE A 45 -5.41 -16.21 -2.00
CA PHE A 45 -4.29 -15.29 -1.91
C PHE A 45 -4.44 -14.17 -2.95
N TYR A 46 -4.29 -12.93 -2.53
CA TYR A 46 -4.37 -11.77 -3.40
C TYR A 46 -3.03 -11.49 -4.07
N TYR A 47 -3.01 -11.60 -5.39
CA TYR A 47 -1.90 -11.20 -6.25
C TYR A 47 -2.24 -9.84 -6.85
N GLY A 48 -1.76 -8.77 -6.24
CA GLY A 48 -2.19 -7.42 -6.56
C GLY A 48 -1.18 -6.60 -7.37
N ALA A 49 -1.69 -5.63 -8.08
CA ALA A 49 -0.93 -4.57 -8.74
C ALA A 49 -1.52 -3.20 -8.36
N ASP A 50 -0.69 -2.27 -7.90
CA ASP A 50 -1.10 -0.86 -7.82
C ASP A 50 -0.99 -0.25 -9.21
N LEU A 51 -2.12 0.17 -9.77
CA LEU A 51 -2.21 0.68 -11.14
C LEU A 51 -2.66 2.14 -11.18
N SER A 52 -2.33 2.91 -10.16
CA SER A 52 -2.77 4.29 -10.01
C SER A 52 -2.22 5.22 -11.08
N TYR A 53 -1.02 4.95 -11.63
CA TYR A 53 -0.42 5.73 -12.71
C TYR A 53 -0.87 5.33 -14.12
N VAL A 54 -1.56 4.20 -14.30
CA VAL A 54 -1.82 3.65 -15.65
C VAL A 54 -2.56 4.61 -16.55
N ASN A 55 -3.60 5.29 -16.05
CA ASN A 55 -4.35 6.23 -16.87
C ASN A 55 -3.48 7.39 -17.36
N GLU A 56 -2.62 7.94 -16.50
CA GLU A 56 -1.65 8.97 -16.84
C GLU A 56 -0.66 8.49 -17.90
N MET A 57 -0.11 7.29 -17.72
CA MET A 57 0.85 6.72 -18.69
C MET A 57 0.20 6.49 -20.05
N GLU A 58 -1.03 5.97 -20.11
CA GLU A 58 -1.77 5.79 -21.37
C GLU A 58 -2.07 7.15 -22.05
N ASP A 59 -2.53 8.15 -21.29
CA ASP A 59 -2.82 9.49 -21.81
C ASP A 59 -1.52 10.21 -22.27
N CYS A 60 -0.37 9.86 -21.69
CA CYS A 60 0.98 10.29 -22.10
C CYS A 60 1.55 9.47 -23.28
N GLY A 61 0.76 8.57 -23.87
CA GLY A 61 1.10 7.84 -25.08
C GLY A 61 1.87 6.54 -24.86
N ALA A 62 1.95 6.03 -23.61
CA ALA A 62 2.52 4.71 -23.36
C ALA A 62 1.69 3.61 -24.03
N LEU A 63 2.35 2.73 -24.77
CA LEU A 63 1.76 1.56 -25.40
C LEU A 63 2.34 0.30 -24.76
N PHE A 64 1.56 -0.35 -23.93
CA PHE A 64 1.97 -1.55 -23.22
C PHE A 64 1.86 -2.79 -24.12
N LYS A 65 2.81 -3.70 -24.00
CA LYS A 65 2.89 -4.92 -24.79
C LYS A 65 2.99 -6.14 -23.88
N ASP A 66 2.28 -7.19 -24.21
CA ASP A 66 2.46 -8.47 -23.56
C ASP A 66 3.84 -9.12 -23.85
N ALA A 67 4.12 -10.26 -23.24
CA ALA A 67 5.39 -10.98 -23.43
C ALA A 67 5.65 -11.41 -24.88
N ASN A 68 4.61 -11.44 -25.74
CA ASN A 68 4.73 -11.72 -27.17
C ASN A 68 4.93 -10.46 -28.02
N GLY A 69 4.91 -9.28 -27.39
CA GLY A 69 5.04 -7.99 -28.08
C GLY A 69 3.71 -7.45 -28.67
N LEU A 70 2.57 -8.04 -28.30
CA LEU A 70 1.25 -7.56 -28.73
C LEU A 70 0.78 -6.41 -27.83
N THR A 71 0.41 -5.28 -28.42
CA THR A 71 -0.15 -4.14 -27.67
C THR A 71 -1.49 -4.50 -27.07
N LYS A 72 -1.61 -4.31 -25.76
CA LYS A 72 -2.83 -4.57 -24.97
C LYS A 72 -2.96 -3.53 -23.85
N SER A 73 -4.17 -3.38 -23.31
CA SER A 73 -4.36 -2.66 -22.05
C SER A 73 -3.53 -3.30 -20.93
N PRO A 74 -2.83 -2.52 -20.09
CA PRO A 74 -2.10 -3.09 -18.94
C PRO A 74 -3.00 -3.88 -18.00
N TYR A 75 -4.24 -3.45 -17.74
CA TYR A 75 -5.20 -4.21 -16.93
C TYR A 75 -5.41 -5.63 -17.46
N LYS A 76 -5.53 -5.77 -18.79
CA LYS A 76 -5.64 -7.08 -19.44
C LYS A 76 -4.36 -7.89 -19.33
N ILE A 77 -3.18 -7.26 -19.50
CA ILE A 77 -1.89 -7.95 -19.36
C ILE A 77 -1.73 -8.52 -17.95
N PHE A 78 -2.06 -7.72 -16.91
CA PHE A 78 -1.99 -8.16 -15.52
C PHE A 78 -3.01 -9.26 -15.22
N SER A 79 -4.25 -9.14 -15.65
CA SER A 79 -5.29 -10.16 -15.46
C SER A 79 -4.93 -11.48 -16.15
N GLU A 80 -4.48 -11.44 -17.42
CA GLU A 80 -4.04 -12.63 -18.15
C GLU A 80 -2.82 -13.30 -17.51
N ALA A 81 -1.97 -12.56 -16.81
CA ALA A 81 -0.86 -13.09 -16.02
C ALA A 81 -1.30 -13.70 -14.67
N GLY A 82 -2.54 -13.44 -14.22
CA GLY A 82 -3.07 -13.96 -12.98
C GLY A 82 -3.24 -12.96 -11.84
N ALA A 83 -3.01 -11.64 -12.08
CA ALA A 83 -3.37 -10.63 -11.10
C ALA A 83 -4.88 -10.67 -10.83
N ASN A 84 -5.28 -10.63 -9.57
CA ASN A 84 -6.67 -10.73 -9.15
C ASN A 84 -7.15 -9.54 -8.31
N LEU A 85 -6.24 -8.60 -8.00
CA LEU A 85 -6.54 -7.39 -7.23
C LEU A 85 -5.82 -6.17 -7.84
N VAL A 86 -6.55 -5.07 -8.02
CA VAL A 86 -5.97 -3.76 -8.35
C VAL A 86 -6.08 -2.86 -7.12
N ARG A 87 -4.96 -2.31 -6.66
CA ARG A 87 -4.94 -1.21 -5.72
C ARG A 87 -4.94 0.10 -6.49
N VAL A 88 -5.70 1.09 -6.00
CA VAL A 88 -5.77 2.42 -6.59
C VAL A 88 -5.86 3.48 -5.49
N ARG A 89 -4.94 4.47 -5.52
CA ARG A 89 -4.96 5.60 -4.57
C ARG A 89 -5.99 6.64 -4.97
N LEU A 90 -6.55 7.30 -3.96
CA LEU A 90 -7.48 8.40 -4.11
C LEU A 90 -6.99 9.61 -3.31
N TRP A 91 -6.69 10.72 -3.99
CA TRP A 91 -6.51 12.05 -3.41
C TRP A 91 -7.85 12.77 -3.30
N HIS A 92 -7.96 13.68 -2.34
CA HIS A 92 -9.23 14.35 -2.05
C HIS A 92 -9.63 15.32 -3.18
N ASN A 93 -8.78 16.28 -3.52
CA ASN A 93 -9.02 17.23 -4.60
C ASN A 93 -7.69 17.79 -5.12
N PRO A 94 -6.88 17.00 -5.81
CA PRO A 94 -5.59 17.45 -6.31
C PRO A 94 -5.76 18.56 -7.34
N SER A 95 -5.07 19.70 -7.15
CA SER A 95 -5.11 20.83 -8.09
C SER A 95 -3.93 20.84 -9.07
N TRP A 96 -2.95 19.97 -8.87
CA TRP A 96 -1.71 19.92 -9.62
C TRP A 96 -1.68 18.79 -10.66
N THR A 97 -2.68 17.91 -10.64
CA THR A 97 -2.84 16.80 -11.59
C THR A 97 -4.32 16.52 -11.82
N GLU A 98 -4.63 15.92 -12.97
CA GLU A 98 -5.96 15.43 -13.32
C GLU A 98 -6.14 13.94 -12.91
N TYR A 99 -5.11 13.31 -12.31
CA TYR A 99 -5.11 11.89 -11.95
C TYR A 99 -5.26 11.67 -10.46
N SER A 100 -5.59 10.45 -10.08
CA SER A 100 -5.86 10.02 -8.69
C SER A 100 -6.96 10.83 -7.98
N ASN A 101 -7.75 11.62 -8.70
CA ASN A 101 -9.01 12.18 -8.22
C ASN A 101 -10.15 11.15 -8.40
N TYR A 102 -11.35 11.50 -7.94
CA TYR A 102 -12.49 10.59 -7.98
C TYR A 102 -12.82 10.06 -9.39
N GLU A 103 -12.81 10.90 -10.41
CA GLU A 103 -13.16 10.50 -11.79
C GLU A 103 -12.09 9.58 -12.40
N ASP A 104 -10.82 9.84 -12.13
CA ASP A 104 -9.73 8.99 -12.57
C ASP A 104 -9.75 7.63 -11.86
N VAL A 105 -9.95 7.62 -10.55
CA VAL A 105 -10.13 6.39 -9.76
C VAL A 105 -11.30 5.56 -10.25
N LYS A 106 -12.44 6.20 -10.55
CA LYS A 106 -13.61 5.54 -11.14
C LYS A 106 -13.29 4.87 -12.49
N LYS A 107 -12.49 5.54 -13.33
CA LYS A 107 -12.00 4.99 -14.61
C LYS A 107 -11.11 3.76 -14.38
N THR A 108 -10.21 3.82 -13.39
CA THR A 108 -9.37 2.68 -13.00
C THR A 108 -10.20 1.50 -12.49
N ILE A 109 -11.18 1.73 -11.62
CA ILE A 109 -12.07 0.68 -11.10
C ILE A 109 -12.85 0.01 -12.24
N LEU A 110 -13.39 0.80 -13.18
CA LEU A 110 -14.10 0.26 -14.34
C LEU A 110 -13.20 -0.65 -15.20
N LYS A 111 -11.95 -0.23 -15.46
CA LYS A 111 -10.99 -1.02 -16.23
C LYS A 111 -10.61 -2.32 -15.49
N ALA A 112 -10.32 -2.25 -14.18
CA ALA A 112 -10.02 -3.43 -13.36
C ALA A 112 -11.19 -4.43 -13.38
N ARG A 113 -12.43 -3.95 -13.19
CA ARG A 113 -13.65 -4.75 -13.22
C ARG A 113 -13.90 -5.41 -14.56
N SER A 114 -13.64 -4.72 -15.68
CA SER A 114 -13.81 -5.28 -17.02
C SER A 114 -12.90 -6.49 -17.28
N GLU A 115 -11.79 -6.58 -16.55
CA GLU A 115 -10.84 -7.69 -16.61
C GLU A 115 -11.00 -8.69 -15.45
N GLY A 116 -12.08 -8.57 -14.66
CA GLY A 116 -12.43 -9.52 -13.59
C GLY A 116 -11.63 -9.39 -12.31
N MET A 117 -10.87 -8.31 -12.13
CA MET A 117 -10.08 -8.07 -10.92
C MET A 117 -10.90 -7.37 -9.83
N SER A 118 -10.65 -7.75 -8.59
CA SER A 118 -11.12 -7.06 -7.38
C SER A 118 -10.39 -5.73 -7.21
N VAL A 119 -10.92 -4.85 -6.35
CA VAL A 119 -10.35 -3.52 -6.12
C VAL A 119 -10.11 -3.28 -4.63
N LEU A 120 -8.92 -2.75 -4.32
CA LEU A 120 -8.58 -2.11 -3.06
C LEU A 120 -8.50 -0.59 -3.30
N LEU A 121 -9.42 0.17 -2.71
CA LEU A 121 -9.41 1.63 -2.79
C LEU A 121 -8.64 2.21 -1.62
N ASP A 122 -7.61 2.99 -1.92
CA ASP A 122 -6.71 3.61 -0.95
C ASP A 122 -7.00 5.11 -0.79
N PHE A 123 -7.59 5.50 0.34
CA PHE A 123 -7.82 6.90 0.68
C PHE A 123 -6.57 7.54 1.27
N HIS A 124 -5.94 8.47 0.57
CA HIS A 124 -4.81 9.24 1.11
C HIS A 124 -5.23 10.34 2.10
N TYR A 125 -6.49 10.79 2.06
CA TYR A 125 -6.98 11.94 2.85
C TYR A 125 -6.11 13.20 2.72
N SER A 126 -5.60 13.43 1.53
CA SER A 126 -4.74 14.55 1.16
C SER A 126 -5.03 14.97 -0.28
N ASP A 127 -4.63 16.15 -0.69
CA ASP A 127 -4.67 16.60 -2.09
C ASP A 127 -3.38 16.18 -2.84
N THR A 128 -2.47 15.48 -2.16
CA THR A 128 -1.19 15.02 -2.69
C THR A 128 -0.77 13.73 -1.98
N TRP A 129 0.48 13.33 -2.15
CA TRP A 129 1.06 12.17 -1.50
C TRP A 129 0.90 12.22 0.02
N ALA A 130 0.40 11.12 0.58
CA ALA A 130 0.44 10.82 2.00
C ALA A 130 1.41 9.64 2.20
N ASP A 131 2.42 9.83 3.06
CA ASP A 131 3.48 8.86 3.33
C ASP A 131 4.00 9.03 4.78
N PRO A 132 4.99 8.24 5.25
CA PRO A 132 5.51 8.36 6.61
C PRO A 132 6.13 9.73 6.93
N ALA A 133 6.50 10.51 5.93
CA ALA A 133 7.07 11.85 6.10
C ALA A 133 6.01 12.95 5.95
N SER A 134 4.87 12.68 5.31
CA SER A 134 3.89 13.69 4.93
C SER A 134 2.46 13.16 5.05
N GLN A 135 1.63 13.82 5.87
CA GLN A 135 0.20 13.52 6.06
C GLN A 135 -0.59 14.82 5.97
N VAL A 136 -0.43 15.54 4.85
CA VAL A 136 -0.96 16.90 4.69
C VAL A 136 -2.47 16.89 4.55
N ILE A 137 -3.14 17.72 5.36
CA ILE A 137 -4.59 17.91 5.32
C ILE A 137 -5.02 18.48 3.95
N PRO A 138 -6.16 18.04 3.36
CA PRO A 138 -6.72 18.69 2.19
C PRO A 138 -6.93 20.18 2.39
N ALA A 139 -6.59 21.00 1.40
CA ALA A 139 -6.72 22.47 1.47
C ALA A 139 -8.15 22.91 1.86
N ALA A 140 -9.16 22.17 1.38
CA ALA A 140 -10.56 22.43 1.71
C ALA A 140 -10.89 22.28 3.21
N TRP A 141 -10.10 21.53 3.97
CA TRP A 141 -10.32 21.23 5.38
C TRP A 141 -9.36 21.99 6.32
N GLU A 142 -8.34 22.65 5.80
CA GLU A 142 -7.26 23.29 6.59
C GLU A 142 -7.79 24.24 7.66
N SER A 143 -8.84 25.01 7.35
CA SER A 143 -9.47 25.94 8.31
C SER A 143 -10.03 25.24 9.57
N GLN A 144 -10.26 23.92 9.50
CA GLN A 144 -10.82 23.11 10.59
C GLN A 144 -9.78 22.27 11.33
N ILE A 145 -8.49 22.41 11.03
CA ILE A 145 -7.41 21.54 11.54
C ILE A 145 -7.36 21.45 13.08
N LYS A 146 -7.79 22.51 13.78
CA LYS A 146 -7.83 22.57 15.26
C LYS A 146 -9.15 22.08 15.86
N ASN A 147 -10.15 21.76 15.05
CA ASN A 147 -11.45 21.27 15.49
C ASN A 147 -11.64 19.82 15.06
N LYS A 148 -11.20 18.88 15.92
CA LYS A 148 -11.22 17.45 15.59
C LYS A 148 -12.63 16.91 15.33
N GLU A 149 -13.67 17.49 15.96
CA GLU A 149 -15.06 17.05 15.78
C GLU A 149 -15.55 17.40 14.37
N VAL A 150 -15.32 18.63 13.92
CA VAL A 150 -15.67 19.07 12.57
C VAL A 150 -14.83 18.32 11.53
N LEU A 151 -13.52 18.21 11.78
CA LEU A 151 -12.60 17.51 10.88
C LEU A 151 -12.99 16.04 10.73
N GLY A 152 -13.33 15.36 11.84
CA GLY A 152 -13.83 14.00 11.81
C GLY A 152 -15.16 13.85 11.06
N GLY A 153 -16.03 14.85 11.12
CA GLY A 153 -17.24 14.93 10.30
C GLY A 153 -16.92 15.02 8.80
N LEU A 154 -15.99 15.90 8.42
CA LEU A 154 -15.54 16.06 7.03
C LEU A 154 -14.93 14.76 6.47
N LEU A 155 -14.09 14.10 7.26
CA LEU A 155 -13.46 12.83 6.87
C LEU A 155 -14.52 11.73 6.69
N TYR A 156 -15.47 11.62 7.63
CA TYR A 156 -16.58 10.69 7.53
C TYR A 156 -17.43 10.95 6.29
N ASP A 157 -17.87 12.20 6.08
CA ASP A 157 -18.75 12.58 4.98
C ASP A 157 -18.08 12.34 3.62
N TYR A 158 -16.79 12.67 3.49
CA TYR A 158 -16.01 12.44 2.29
C TYR A 158 -15.91 10.93 1.98
N THR A 159 -15.53 10.12 2.97
CA THR A 159 -15.38 8.67 2.80
C THR A 159 -16.73 8.04 2.44
N TYR A 160 -17.78 8.36 3.21
CA TYR A 160 -19.13 7.83 2.97
C TYR A 160 -19.66 8.22 1.59
N LYS A 161 -19.55 9.51 1.24
CA LYS A 161 -20.05 10.02 -0.05
C LYS A 161 -19.32 9.38 -1.22
N THR A 162 -18.00 9.30 -1.18
CA THR A 162 -17.18 8.66 -2.22
C THR A 162 -17.64 7.21 -2.46
N LEU A 163 -17.80 6.44 -1.39
CA LEU A 163 -18.21 5.05 -1.49
C LEU A 163 -19.68 4.92 -1.94
N ALA A 164 -20.58 5.82 -1.51
CA ALA A 164 -21.97 5.85 -1.96
C ALA A 164 -22.08 6.18 -3.47
N ASP A 165 -21.28 7.13 -3.95
CA ASP A 165 -21.25 7.48 -5.38
C ASP A 165 -20.70 6.30 -6.23
N LEU A 166 -19.71 5.56 -5.71
CA LEU A 166 -19.22 4.33 -6.34
C LEU A 166 -20.29 3.22 -6.31
N ALA A 167 -20.99 3.04 -5.18
CA ALA A 167 -22.08 2.07 -5.04
C ALA A 167 -23.19 2.33 -6.04
N ALA A 168 -23.60 3.59 -6.22
CA ALA A 168 -24.61 3.99 -7.20
C ALA A 168 -24.22 3.64 -8.66
N SER A 169 -22.92 3.47 -8.93
CA SER A 169 -22.37 3.04 -10.21
C SER A 169 -22.05 1.54 -10.26
N ASN A 170 -22.36 0.76 -9.22
CA ASN A 170 -21.98 -0.65 -9.03
C ASN A 170 -20.45 -0.88 -9.06
N LEU A 171 -19.70 0.07 -8.49
CA LEU A 171 -18.23 0.09 -8.45
C LEU A 171 -17.67 0.06 -7.04
N LEU A 172 -18.48 -0.35 -6.05
CA LEU A 172 -18.02 -0.44 -4.66
C LEU A 172 -16.82 -1.41 -4.55
N PRO A 173 -15.70 -0.99 -3.96
CA PRO A 173 -14.51 -1.84 -3.85
C PRO A 173 -14.71 -2.98 -2.84
N GLU A 174 -13.95 -4.07 -3.00
CA GLU A 174 -13.92 -5.19 -2.05
C GLU A 174 -13.16 -4.85 -0.79
N ILE A 175 -12.14 -4.00 -0.89
CA ILE A 175 -11.33 -3.57 0.25
C ILE A 175 -11.17 -2.05 0.19
N VAL A 176 -11.30 -1.42 1.35
CA VAL A 176 -11.06 0.03 1.53
C VAL A 176 -9.95 0.22 2.53
N GLN A 177 -8.92 0.93 2.12
CA GLN A 177 -7.81 1.36 2.95
C GLN A 177 -8.11 2.76 3.51
N VAL A 178 -8.15 2.87 4.83
CA VAL A 178 -8.45 4.12 5.55
C VAL A 178 -7.14 4.79 5.93
N GLY A 179 -6.66 5.66 5.05
CA GLY A 179 -5.36 6.33 5.15
C GLY A 179 -4.22 5.53 4.53
N ASN A 180 -3.26 6.21 3.93
CA ASN A 180 -2.03 5.64 3.39
C ASN A 180 -0.85 5.88 4.32
N GLU A 181 -0.11 4.81 4.67
CA GLU A 181 1.12 4.86 5.49
C GLU A 181 1.00 5.80 6.70
N THR A 182 -0.04 5.59 7.50
CA THR A 182 -0.41 6.44 8.64
C THR A 182 0.53 6.28 9.84
N ASN A 183 1.83 6.16 9.58
CA ASN A 183 2.89 6.09 10.58
C ASN A 183 2.91 7.31 11.50
N ARG A 184 2.50 8.46 10.95
CA ARG A 184 2.32 9.73 11.66
C ARG A 184 0.84 10.03 11.87
N MET A 185 0.57 11.07 12.63
CA MET A 185 -0.77 11.63 12.79
C MET A 185 -1.30 12.12 11.43
N ILE A 186 -2.50 11.70 11.04
CA ILE A 186 -3.13 12.13 9.79
C ILE A 186 -3.62 13.57 9.82
N LEU A 187 -3.83 14.16 8.66
CA LEU A 187 -4.42 15.49 8.48
C LEU A 187 -3.63 16.58 9.23
N GLN A 188 -2.34 16.66 8.97
CA GLN A 188 -1.44 17.67 9.54
C GLN A 188 -1.31 18.87 8.59
N LYS A 189 -0.89 20.00 9.13
CA LYS A 189 -0.48 21.12 8.29
C LYS A 189 0.84 20.81 7.59
N GLU A 190 0.98 21.28 6.35
CA GLU A 190 2.21 21.12 5.59
C GLU A 190 3.43 21.64 6.37
N GLY A 191 4.50 20.85 6.42
CA GLY A 191 5.74 21.20 7.11
C GLY A 191 5.67 21.15 8.65
N GLU A 192 4.54 20.78 9.25
CA GLU A 192 4.44 20.57 10.71
C GLU A 192 4.74 19.11 11.06
N ASP A 193 5.54 18.93 12.11
CA ASP A 193 5.73 17.66 12.80
C ASP A 193 5.24 17.84 14.26
N ALA A 194 3.94 17.72 14.44
CA ALA A 194 3.31 17.90 15.74
C ALA A 194 3.49 16.73 16.70
N GLY A 195 4.19 15.66 16.26
CA GLY A 195 4.22 14.39 16.97
C GLY A 195 2.87 13.65 16.91
N MET A 196 2.77 12.51 17.61
CA MET A 196 1.56 11.68 17.60
C MET A 196 0.64 12.07 18.78
N ASP A 197 -0.51 12.67 18.47
CA ASP A 197 -1.64 12.82 19.36
C ASP A 197 -2.64 11.68 19.10
N TRP A 198 -2.59 10.65 19.93
CA TRP A 198 -3.43 9.46 19.76
C TRP A 198 -4.91 9.73 20.01
N ASP A 199 -5.29 10.67 20.90
CA ASP A 199 -6.70 11.02 21.10
C ASP A 199 -7.32 11.61 19.82
N ARG A 200 -6.58 12.52 19.17
CA ARG A 200 -7.00 13.08 17.89
C ARG A 200 -6.93 12.05 16.76
N ASN A 201 -5.83 11.34 16.64
CA ASN A 201 -5.58 10.43 15.51
C ASN A 201 -6.57 9.27 15.51
N ALA A 202 -6.79 8.63 16.67
CA ALA A 202 -7.76 7.54 16.81
C ALA A 202 -9.19 8.02 16.55
N PHE A 203 -9.56 9.22 17.02
CA PHE A 203 -10.86 9.80 16.73
C PHE A 203 -11.09 9.94 15.22
N LEU A 204 -10.12 10.47 14.48
CA LEU A 204 -10.23 10.69 13.03
C LEU A 204 -10.26 9.37 12.26
N ILE A 205 -9.36 8.44 12.55
CA ILE A 205 -9.32 7.12 11.89
C ILE A 205 -10.63 6.37 12.13
N ASN A 206 -11.15 6.37 13.37
CA ASN A 206 -12.45 5.74 13.68
C ASN A 206 -13.63 6.38 12.93
N LYS A 207 -13.54 7.65 12.50
CA LYS A 207 -14.55 8.28 11.64
C LYS A 207 -14.51 7.70 10.22
N GLY A 208 -13.31 7.48 9.65
CA GLY A 208 -13.14 6.78 8.37
C GLY A 208 -13.65 5.34 8.43
N ILE A 209 -13.24 4.61 9.47
CA ILE A 209 -13.73 3.25 9.75
C ILE A 209 -15.26 3.21 9.78
N LYS A 210 -15.86 4.11 10.56
CA LYS A 210 -17.32 4.19 10.68
C LYS A 210 -18.00 4.45 9.33
N ALA A 211 -17.45 5.33 8.49
CA ALA A 211 -18.01 5.63 7.18
C ALA A 211 -18.03 4.39 6.28
N VAL A 212 -16.95 3.60 6.26
CA VAL A 212 -16.86 2.34 5.52
C VAL A 212 -17.89 1.32 6.03
N ARG A 213 -18.01 1.16 7.35
CA ARG A 213 -19.00 0.24 7.94
C ARG A 213 -20.45 0.66 7.67
N ASP A 214 -20.71 1.96 7.72
CA ASP A 214 -22.07 2.48 7.50
C ASP A 214 -22.52 2.27 6.03
N ILE A 215 -21.63 2.51 5.04
CA ILE A 215 -21.95 2.26 3.64
C ILE A 215 -22.06 0.77 3.33
N ALA A 216 -21.17 -0.07 3.89
CA ALA A 216 -21.27 -1.53 3.74
C ALA A 216 -22.62 -2.05 4.23
N LYS A 217 -23.08 -1.54 5.37
CA LYS A 217 -24.42 -1.87 5.91
C LYS A 217 -25.55 -1.32 5.05
N ALA A 218 -25.46 -0.08 4.55
CA ALA A 218 -26.48 0.55 3.73
C ALA A 218 -26.70 -0.20 2.40
N GLU A 219 -25.58 -0.64 1.78
CA GLU A 219 -25.58 -1.37 0.52
C GLU A 219 -25.77 -2.90 0.69
N ASN A 220 -25.81 -3.38 1.94
CA ASN A 220 -25.81 -4.82 2.28
C ASN A 220 -24.69 -5.57 1.56
N LYS A 221 -23.46 -5.03 1.65
CA LYS A 221 -22.23 -5.55 1.06
C LYS A 221 -21.19 -5.79 2.14
N GLU A 222 -20.32 -6.77 1.94
CA GLU A 222 -19.10 -6.92 2.72
C GLU A 222 -18.00 -6.06 2.09
N ILE A 223 -17.35 -5.22 2.89
CA ILE A 223 -16.19 -4.42 2.51
C ILE A 223 -15.10 -4.70 3.54
N GLY A 224 -13.98 -5.26 3.09
CA GLY A 224 -12.80 -5.41 3.93
C GLY A 224 -12.23 -4.04 4.28
N LEU A 225 -12.04 -3.75 5.56
CA LEU A 225 -11.45 -2.50 6.03
C LEU A 225 -9.99 -2.70 6.39
N MET A 226 -9.11 -1.92 5.78
CA MET A 226 -7.66 -2.01 5.96
C MET A 226 -7.10 -0.74 6.61
N LEU A 227 -6.13 -0.94 7.52
CA LEU A 227 -5.24 0.11 8.01
C LEU A 227 -3.83 -0.17 7.50
N HIS A 228 -3.12 0.87 7.04
CA HIS A 228 -1.86 0.72 6.32
C HIS A 228 -0.72 1.48 6.98
N ILE A 229 0.37 0.78 7.23
CA ILE A 229 1.59 1.29 7.87
C ILE A 229 2.81 0.92 7.03
N ALA A 230 3.73 1.86 6.86
CA ALA A 230 5.01 1.61 6.22
C ALA A 230 5.93 0.84 7.16
N GLN A 231 6.48 -0.24 6.67
CA GLN A 231 7.46 -1.14 7.25
C GLN A 231 6.97 -1.94 8.48
N PRO A 232 7.32 -3.23 8.57
CA PRO A 232 6.85 -4.14 9.64
C PRO A 232 7.21 -3.67 11.05
N GLU A 233 8.41 -3.11 11.26
CA GLU A 233 8.84 -2.57 12.55
C GLU A 233 7.94 -1.45 13.07
N ASN A 234 7.53 -0.55 12.19
CA ASN A 234 6.58 0.50 12.53
C ASN A 234 5.18 -0.08 12.78
N GLY A 235 4.79 -1.10 12.00
CA GLY A 235 3.53 -1.82 12.21
C GLY A 235 3.42 -2.41 13.61
N LEU A 236 4.47 -3.07 14.10
CA LEU A 236 4.50 -3.63 15.46
C LEU A 236 4.24 -2.56 16.54
N TRP A 237 4.85 -1.40 16.40
CA TRP A 237 4.65 -0.29 17.34
C TRP A 237 3.27 0.37 17.14
N TRP A 238 2.93 0.69 15.89
CA TRP A 238 1.73 1.48 15.58
C TRP A 238 0.44 0.76 15.98
N PHE A 239 0.28 -0.51 15.59
CA PHE A 239 -0.94 -1.26 15.90
C PHE A 239 -1.13 -1.47 17.41
N LYS A 240 -0.02 -1.55 18.18
CA LYS A 240 -0.12 -1.56 19.63
C LYS A 240 -0.71 -0.25 20.16
N GLN A 241 -0.15 0.88 19.76
CA GLN A 241 -0.61 2.20 20.21
C GLN A 241 -2.04 2.49 19.73
N ALA A 242 -2.37 2.13 18.49
CA ALA A 242 -3.70 2.28 17.92
C ALA A 242 -4.76 1.48 18.71
N THR A 243 -4.44 0.24 19.09
CA THR A 243 -5.31 -0.59 19.91
C THR A 243 -5.52 0.03 21.30
N ASP A 244 -4.45 0.49 21.94
CA ASP A 244 -4.51 1.16 23.25
C ASP A 244 -5.35 2.46 23.17
N ALA A 245 -5.36 3.13 22.01
CA ALA A 245 -6.16 4.34 21.72
C ALA A 245 -7.60 4.04 21.25
N GLY A 246 -8.00 2.77 21.17
CA GLY A 246 -9.37 2.37 20.82
C GLY A 246 -9.64 2.20 19.33
N ILE A 247 -8.62 1.96 18.50
CA ILE A 247 -8.78 1.53 17.11
C ILE A 247 -8.74 0.01 17.07
N SER A 248 -9.89 -0.64 16.81
CA SER A 248 -9.98 -2.10 16.81
C SER A 248 -10.88 -2.67 15.71
N ASP A 249 -11.77 -1.86 15.13
CA ASP A 249 -12.72 -2.28 14.10
C ASP A 249 -12.10 -2.15 12.70
N TYR A 250 -11.18 -3.05 12.38
CA TYR A 250 -10.63 -3.24 11.03
C TYR A 250 -10.45 -4.74 10.77
N ASP A 251 -10.33 -5.12 9.49
CA ASP A 251 -10.23 -6.51 9.06
C ASP A 251 -8.81 -6.87 8.62
N TRP A 252 -8.08 -5.89 8.07
CA TRP A 252 -6.79 -6.08 7.44
C TRP A 252 -5.70 -5.19 8.02
N ILE A 253 -4.54 -5.77 8.19
CA ILE A 253 -3.26 -5.07 8.35
C ILE A 253 -2.62 -4.96 6.97
N GLY A 254 -2.48 -3.75 6.46
CA GLY A 254 -1.70 -3.42 5.26
C GLY A 254 -0.29 -2.97 5.66
N LEU A 255 0.72 -3.46 4.98
CA LEU A 255 2.10 -3.05 5.20
C LEU A 255 2.76 -2.69 3.86
N SER A 256 3.49 -1.57 3.80
CA SER A 256 4.56 -1.42 2.82
C SER A 256 5.77 -2.21 3.30
N TYR A 257 6.40 -2.96 2.42
CA TYR A 257 7.66 -3.63 2.72
C TYR A 257 8.67 -3.40 1.60
N TYR A 258 9.62 -2.55 1.87
CA TYR A 258 10.75 -2.31 1.00
C TYR A 258 12.03 -2.61 1.78
N PRO A 259 12.79 -3.66 1.40
CA PRO A 259 14.02 -4.04 2.13
C PRO A 259 15.06 -2.92 2.25
N LYS A 260 15.01 -1.95 1.31
CA LYS A 260 15.88 -0.76 1.34
C LYS A 260 15.68 0.04 2.63
N TRP A 261 14.44 0.19 3.09
CA TRP A 261 14.06 1.06 4.22
C TRP A 261 13.65 0.31 5.47
N SER A 262 13.42 -1.01 5.39
CA SER A 262 13.04 -1.84 6.54
C SER A 262 14.27 -2.31 7.32
N GLU A 263 14.13 -2.41 8.63
CA GLU A 263 15.08 -3.08 9.51
C GLU A 263 15.10 -4.60 9.25
N TYR A 264 13.95 -5.16 8.89
CA TYR A 264 13.81 -6.58 8.55
C TYR A 264 14.17 -6.84 7.08
N LYS A 265 14.89 -7.95 6.85
CA LYS A 265 15.24 -8.42 5.52
C LYS A 265 14.45 -9.70 5.20
N LEU A 266 14.54 -10.21 3.97
CA LEU A 266 13.77 -11.39 3.51
C LEU A 266 13.95 -12.63 4.39
N ASP A 267 15.08 -12.78 5.08
CA ASP A 267 15.41 -13.91 5.94
C ASP A 267 14.78 -13.84 7.33
N ASN A 268 14.30 -12.68 7.74
CA ASN A 268 13.78 -12.48 9.11
C ASN A 268 12.45 -11.71 9.18
N VAL A 269 11.91 -11.21 8.06
CA VAL A 269 10.64 -10.45 8.04
C VAL A 269 9.42 -11.33 8.36
N GLU A 270 9.53 -12.64 8.25
CA GLU A 270 8.48 -13.59 8.65
C GLU A 270 8.05 -13.39 10.11
N THR A 271 9.01 -13.10 11.00
CA THR A 271 8.75 -12.96 12.44
C THR A 271 7.81 -11.80 12.77
N PRO A 272 8.04 -10.54 12.35
CA PRO A 272 7.11 -9.45 12.61
C PRO A 272 5.74 -9.67 11.95
N LEU A 273 5.67 -10.26 10.75
CA LEU A 273 4.39 -10.56 10.09
C LEU A 273 3.57 -11.55 10.93
N LYS A 274 4.16 -12.66 11.37
CA LYS A 274 3.52 -13.63 12.28
C LYS A 274 3.09 -12.98 13.59
N THR A 275 3.92 -12.10 14.14
CA THR A 275 3.61 -11.40 15.38
C THR A 275 2.36 -10.54 15.23
N LEU A 276 2.26 -9.76 14.16
CA LEU A 276 1.09 -8.93 13.87
C LEU A 276 -0.19 -9.77 13.72
N ILE A 277 -0.15 -10.80 12.88
CA ILE A 277 -1.29 -11.70 12.64
C ILE A 277 -1.74 -12.34 13.96
N ASN A 278 -0.80 -12.90 14.73
CA ASN A 278 -1.12 -13.63 15.96
C ASN A 278 -1.62 -12.71 17.08
N THR A 279 -1.10 -11.49 17.16
CA THR A 279 -1.48 -10.53 18.22
C THR A 279 -2.88 -9.97 17.95
N TYR A 280 -3.14 -9.51 16.74
CA TYR A 280 -4.37 -8.77 16.45
C TYR A 280 -5.47 -9.65 15.86
N LYS A 281 -5.16 -10.89 15.44
CA LYS A 281 -6.11 -11.82 14.80
C LYS A 281 -6.80 -11.18 13.59
N LYS A 282 -6.03 -10.42 12.83
CA LYS A 282 -6.45 -9.76 11.60
C LYS A 282 -5.75 -10.40 10.41
N ARG A 283 -6.37 -10.31 9.25
CA ARG A 283 -5.75 -10.67 7.98
C ARG A 283 -4.59 -9.71 7.69
N LEU A 284 -3.58 -10.16 6.97
CA LEU A 284 -2.42 -9.34 6.65
C LEU A 284 -2.10 -9.40 5.15
N MET A 285 -1.81 -8.25 4.57
CA MET A 285 -1.35 -8.10 3.19
C MET A 285 -0.16 -7.15 3.14
N VAL A 286 0.88 -7.50 2.39
CA VAL A 286 1.87 -6.53 1.95
C VAL A 286 1.27 -5.81 0.75
N VAL A 287 0.91 -4.54 0.93
CA VAL A 287 0.19 -3.73 -0.07
C VAL A 287 1.10 -2.87 -0.92
N GLU A 288 2.38 -2.77 -0.54
CA GLU A 288 3.41 -2.12 -1.35
C GLU A 288 4.74 -2.86 -1.21
N THR A 289 5.31 -3.19 -2.34
CA THR A 289 6.70 -3.60 -2.51
C THR A 289 7.12 -3.36 -3.95
N ALA A 290 8.43 -3.26 -4.20
CA ALA A 290 9.00 -3.30 -5.54
C ALA A 290 10.46 -3.72 -5.49
N TYR A 291 10.99 -4.10 -6.65
CA TYR A 291 12.38 -4.48 -6.81
C TYR A 291 12.88 -4.14 -8.22
N PRO A 292 14.10 -3.59 -8.38
CA PRO A 292 14.58 -3.18 -9.69
C PRO A 292 14.95 -4.39 -10.56
N PHE A 293 14.54 -4.35 -11.83
CA PHE A 293 14.97 -5.32 -12.86
C PHE A 293 16.25 -4.88 -13.59
N THR A 294 16.67 -3.63 -13.39
CA THR A 294 17.90 -3.03 -13.93
C THR A 294 18.34 -1.88 -13.02
N LEU A 295 19.59 -1.42 -13.16
CA LEU A 295 20.07 -0.18 -12.54
C LEU A 295 20.18 0.98 -13.53
N GLU A 296 19.78 0.77 -14.77
CA GLU A 296 19.75 1.82 -15.81
C GLU A 296 18.47 2.65 -15.67
N ASN A 297 18.50 3.89 -16.15
CA ASN A 297 17.35 4.77 -16.30
C ASN A 297 16.95 4.80 -17.78
N ASN A 298 15.67 4.77 -18.10
CA ASN A 298 15.15 4.94 -19.46
C ASN A 298 14.96 6.42 -19.84
N ASP A 299 14.93 7.30 -18.85
CA ASP A 299 14.74 8.73 -19.03
C ASP A 299 15.66 9.52 -18.08
N PRO A 300 15.64 10.89 -18.12
CA PRO A 300 16.48 11.71 -17.26
C PRO A 300 16.12 11.70 -15.75
N ALA A 301 14.96 11.15 -15.37
CA ALA A 301 14.57 11.04 -13.98
C ALA A 301 15.43 9.98 -13.25
N ASN A 302 15.88 10.31 -12.05
CA ASN A 302 16.64 9.34 -11.26
C ASN A 302 15.71 8.34 -10.59
N ASN A 303 15.99 7.06 -10.76
CA ASN A 303 15.24 6.00 -10.10
C ASN A 303 15.47 6.00 -8.58
N ILE A 304 14.39 5.79 -7.81
CA ILE A 304 14.40 5.73 -6.35
C ILE A 304 15.07 4.43 -5.87
N LEU A 305 14.86 3.32 -6.58
CA LEU A 305 15.44 2.03 -6.26
C LEU A 305 16.76 1.83 -7.04
N GLY A 306 17.87 2.24 -6.45
CA GLY A 306 19.21 2.06 -6.98
C GLY A 306 19.91 0.80 -6.47
N SER A 307 21.23 0.74 -6.58
CA SER A 307 22.06 -0.37 -6.09
C SER A 307 21.94 -0.60 -4.58
N ASP A 308 21.57 0.43 -3.82
CA ASP A 308 21.32 0.39 -2.38
C ASP A 308 20.01 -0.32 -2.00
N ALA A 309 19.14 -0.60 -2.97
CA ALA A 309 17.93 -1.39 -2.79
C ALA A 309 18.15 -2.90 -2.96
N LEU A 310 19.32 -3.31 -3.47
CA LEU A 310 19.56 -4.72 -3.79
C LEU A 310 19.81 -5.56 -2.54
N ILE A 311 19.25 -6.77 -2.57
CA ILE A 311 19.48 -7.80 -1.57
C ILE A 311 20.47 -8.82 -2.15
N ASN A 312 21.38 -9.32 -1.31
CA ASN A 312 22.33 -10.35 -1.72
C ASN A 312 21.57 -11.60 -2.27
N GLY A 313 22.00 -12.08 -3.43
CA GLY A 313 21.36 -13.19 -4.13
C GLY A 313 20.29 -12.78 -5.14
N TYR A 314 19.85 -11.54 -5.15
CA TYR A 314 18.84 -11.00 -6.06
C TYR A 314 19.42 -9.84 -6.88
N PRO A 315 20.11 -10.08 -8.00
CA PRO A 315 20.68 -9.01 -8.81
C PRO A 315 19.57 -8.17 -9.51
N ALA A 316 19.88 -6.93 -9.89
CA ALA A 316 19.00 -6.08 -10.68
C ALA A 316 18.91 -6.64 -12.12
N THR A 317 18.14 -7.68 -12.30
CA THR A 317 17.80 -8.32 -13.57
C THR A 317 16.34 -8.75 -13.54
N GLN A 318 15.73 -8.98 -14.69
CA GLN A 318 14.34 -9.50 -14.74
C GLN A 318 14.17 -10.78 -13.91
N GLN A 319 15.17 -11.68 -13.95
CA GLN A 319 15.14 -12.92 -13.16
C GLN A 319 15.29 -12.60 -11.65
N GLY A 320 16.21 -11.74 -11.28
CA GLY A 320 16.40 -11.36 -9.88
C GLY A 320 15.17 -10.66 -9.28
N GLN A 321 14.47 -9.83 -10.07
CA GLN A 321 13.19 -9.24 -9.68
C GLN A 321 12.13 -10.33 -9.43
N LEU A 322 11.99 -11.29 -10.35
CA LEU A 322 11.04 -12.40 -10.20
C LEU A 322 11.37 -13.27 -8.99
N ASP A 323 12.65 -13.60 -8.81
CA ASP A 323 13.10 -14.45 -7.69
C ASP A 323 12.86 -13.78 -6.34
N TYR A 324 13.09 -12.45 -6.25
CA TYR A 324 12.74 -11.65 -5.08
C TYR A 324 11.24 -11.71 -4.78
N MET A 325 10.38 -11.50 -5.79
CA MET A 325 8.93 -11.51 -5.61
C MET A 325 8.41 -12.89 -5.16
N LYS A 326 8.92 -13.96 -5.75
CA LYS A 326 8.56 -15.34 -5.34
C LYS A 326 9.02 -15.64 -3.91
N LYS A 327 10.20 -15.17 -3.53
CA LYS A 327 10.68 -15.38 -2.16
C LYS A 327 9.85 -14.58 -1.14
N LEU A 328 9.49 -13.34 -1.45
CA LEU A 328 8.63 -12.56 -0.58
C LEU A 328 7.23 -13.16 -0.47
N GLU A 329 6.66 -13.66 -1.57
CA GLU A 329 5.39 -14.40 -1.57
C GLU A 329 5.44 -15.61 -0.63
N GLU A 330 6.51 -16.44 -0.73
CA GLU A 330 6.73 -17.60 0.15
C GLU A 330 6.75 -17.16 1.62
N VAL A 331 7.48 -16.11 1.95
CA VAL A 331 7.58 -15.58 3.31
C VAL A 331 6.23 -15.07 3.83
N ILE A 332 5.46 -14.35 3.00
CA ILE A 332 4.14 -13.86 3.38
C ILE A 332 3.19 -15.04 3.64
N LYS A 333 3.13 -16.00 2.74
CA LYS A 333 2.30 -17.21 2.88
C LYS A 333 2.67 -18.02 4.13
N SER A 334 3.96 -18.23 4.36
CA SER A 334 4.43 -18.95 5.57
C SER A 334 4.14 -18.19 6.86
N SER A 335 3.98 -16.89 6.78
CA SER A 335 3.56 -16.04 7.91
C SER A 335 2.05 -16.14 8.20
N GLY A 336 1.26 -16.71 7.29
CA GLY A 336 -0.20 -16.64 7.32
C GLY A 336 -0.77 -15.37 6.70
N GLY A 337 0.02 -14.61 5.94
CA GLY A 337 -0.45 -13.47 5.16
C GLY A 337 -1.21 -13.91 3.90
N GLU A 338 -2.11 -13.07 3.43
CA GLU A 338 -3.10 -13.44 2.42
C GLU A 338 -3.01 -12.59 1.14
N GLY A 339 -1.95 -11.81 0.96
CA GLY A 339 -1.77 -11.05 -0.28
C GLY A 339 -0.46 -10.29 -0.37
N LEU A 340 -0.09 -10.02 -1.62
CA LEU A 340 1.08 -9.25 -1.99
C LEU A 340 0.74 -8.38 -3.21
N ILE A 341 0.87 -7.05 -3.06
CA ILE A 341 0.65 -6.07 -4.12
C ILE A 341 2.00 -5.49 -4.53
N TYR A 342 2.27 -5.49 -5.82
CA TYR A 342 3.40 -4.75 -6.36
C TYR A 342 3.01 -3.31 -6.61
N TRP A 343 3.84 -2.37 -6.11
CA TRP A 343 3.56 -0.94 -6.22
C TRP A 343 4.03 -0.40 -7.57
N GLU A 344 3.10 0.19 -8.32
CA GLU A 344 3.27 0.89 -9.61
C GLU A 344 4.09 0.10 -10.65
N PRO A 345 3.73 -1.18 -10.92
CA PRO A 345 4.46 -2.01 -11.88
C PRO A 345 4.34 -1.53 -13.34
N ALA A 346 3.52 -0.51 -13.59
CA ALA A 346 3.26 0.06 -14.90
C ALA A 346 3.60 1.57 -14.99
N TRP A 347 4.32 2.13 -14.03
CA TRP A 347 4.79 3.52 -14.11
C TRP A 347 6.04 3.61 -14.99
N VAL A 348 5.82 3.48 -16.30
CA VAL A 348 6.87 3.50 -17.32
C VAL A 348 7.29 4.91 -17.67
N SER A 349 8.45 5.05 -18.36
CA SER A 349 8.92 6.34 -18.90
C SER A 349 7.99 6.86 -19.97
N THR A 350 7.65 8.15 -19.88
CA THR A 350 6.87 8.88 -20.90
C THR A 350 7.42 10.29 -21.09
N GLY A 351 6.92 11.01 -22.09
CA GLY A 351 7.24 12.41 -22.32
C GLY A 351 6.54 13.39 -21.35
N CYS A 352 5.63 12.93 -20.52
CA CYS A 352 4.91 13.76 -19.56
C CYS A 352 5.74 14.12 -18.34
N ASN A 353 5.32 15.21 -17.65
CA ASN A 353 5.92 15.63 -16.40
C ASN A 353 5.09 15.11 -15.23
N THR A 354 5.78 14.58 -14.24
CA THR A 354 5.24 14.37 -12.89
C THR A 354 5.45 15.61 -12.03
N LEU A 355 5.05 15.56 -10.76
CA LEU A 355 5.34 16.61 -9.78
C LEU A 355 6.85 16.92 -9.66
N TRP A 356 7.71 15.95 -9.91
CA TRP A 356 9.17 16.05 -9.75
C TRP A 356 9.93 16.25 -11.05
N GLY A 357 9.26 16.36 -12.20
CA GLY A 357 9.87 16.57 -13.51
C GLY A 357 9.39 15.57 -14.55
N GLN A 358 10.06 15.57 -15.72
CA GLN A 358 9.75 14.66 -16.80
C GLN A 358 10.29 13.26 -16.52
N GLY A 359 9.49 12.26 -16.81
CA GLY A 359 9.87 10.84 -16.75
C GLY A 359 9.38 10.13 -15.50
N SER A 360 9.80 8.88 -15.33
CA SER A 360 9.45 8.00 -14.24
C SER A 360 10.62 7.80 -13.27
N HIS A 361 10.40 8.06 -11.99
CA HIS A 361 11.36 7.73 -10.94
C HIS A 361 11.34 6.23 -10.54
N TRP A 362 10.65 5.41 -11.36
CA TRP A 362 10.36 4.01 -11.06
C TRP A 362 10.51 3.09 -12.27
N ASP A 363 10.96 3.61 -13.40
CA ASP A 363 11.01 2.89 -14.68
C ASP A 363 11.86 1.61 -14.63
N ASN A 364 12.87 1.56 -13.76
CA ASN A 364 13.72 0.40 -13.54
C ASN A 364 13.10 -0.67 -12.61
N ALA A 365 11.95 -0.39 -12.01
CA ALA A 365 11.26 -1.29 -11.09
C ALA A 365 9.88 -1.73 -11.60
N THR A 366 9.51 -1.39 -12.83
CA THR A 366 8.25 -1.81 -13.45
C THR A 366 8.30 -3.29 -13.85
N PHE A 367 7.13 -3.85 -14.20
CA PHE A 367 7.03 -5.17 -14.85
C PHE A 367 6.99 -5.07 -16.38
N PHE A 368 7.43 -3.92 -16.90
CA PHE A 368 7.65 -3.67 -18.30
C PHE A 368 9.08 -3.18 -18.52
N ASP A 369 9.71 -3.62 -19.60
CA ASP A 369 11.03 -3.13 -20.01
C ASP A 369 10.95 -1.74 -20.64
N PHE A 370 12.08 -1.21 -21.08
CA PHE A 370 12.18 0.13 -21.68
C PHE A 370 11.49 0.25 -23.05
N ASP A 371 11.05 -0.86 -23.64
CA ASP A 371 10.16 -0.90 -24.83
C ASP A 371 8.68 -1.09 -24.45
N ASN A 372 8.34 -0.97 -23.17
CA ASN A 372 7.03 -1.21 -22.58
C ASN A 372 6.52 -2.65 -22.83
N LYS A 373 7.41 -3.61 -22.95
CA LYS A 373 7.10 -5.03 -23.09
C LYS A 373 7.18 -5.71 -21.73
N ALA A 374 6.18 -6.56 -21.45
CA ALA A 374 6.12 -7.33 -20.21
C ALA A 374 7.39 -8.16 -19.97
N THR A 375 7.99 -8.01 -18.79
CA THR A 375 9.21 -8.68 -18.34
C THR A 375 8.91 -10.04 -17.68
N LEU A 376 9.96 -10.75 -17.28
CA LEU A 376 9.80 -11.97 -16.46
C LEU A 376 9.13 -11.70 -15.12
N GLY A 377 9.23 -10.48 -14.56
CA GLY A 377 8.54 -10.08 -13.32
C GLY A 377 7.04 -10.36 -13.36
N MET A 378 6.42 -10.24 -14.53
CA MET A 378 4.99 -10.55 -14.74
C MET A 378 4.61 -11.99 -14.35
N GLN A 379 5.55 -12.95 -14.41
CA GLN A 379 5.31 -14.34 -14.03
C GLN A 379 5.10 -14.54 -12.52
N PHE A 380 5.34 -13.53 -11.70
CA PHE A 380 4.96 -13.53 -10.28
C PHE A 380 3.46 -13.86 -10.11
N TYR A 381 2.60 -13.30 -10.95
CA TYR A 381 1.15 -13.48 -10.87
C TYR A 381 0.69 -14.92 -11.22
N ASN A 382 1.52 -15.74 -11.87
CA ASN A 382 1.16 -17.13 -12.22
C ASN A 382 0.84 -17.98 -10.98
N GLY A 383 1.32 -17.61 -9.80
CA GLY A 383 0.98 -18.28 -8.55
C GLY A 383 -0.52 -18.35 -8.25
N SER A 384 -1.33 -17.46 -8.82
CA SER A 384 -2.80 -17.51 -8.73
C SER A 384 -3.42 -18.58 -9.64
N LEU A 385 -2.73 -18.98 -10.70
CA LEU A 385 -3.19 -19.92 -11.71
C LEU A 385 -2.79 -21.38 -11.38
N GLU A 386 -1.84 -21.56 -10.48
CA GLU A 386 -1.39 -22.86 -9.96
C GLU A 386 -2.37 -23.31 -8.85
N LYS A 387 -3.39 -24.12 -9.23
CA LYS A 387 -4.38 -24.72 -8.31
C LYS A 387 -4.19 -26.20 -8.18
#